data_f016a5b2f6feb27bd95509388e2fa34d
#
_entry.id   f016a5b2f6feb27bd95509388e2fa34d
#
_cell.length_a   1.000
_cell.length_b   1.000
_cell.length_c   1.000
_cell.angle_alpha   90.00
_cell.angle_beta   90.00
_cell.angle_gamma   90.00
#
_symmetry.space_group_name_H-M   'P 1'
#
loop_
_entity.id
_entity.type
_entity.pdbx_description
1 polymer ?
#
loop_
_entity_poly.entity_id
_entity_poly.type
_entity_poly.pdbx_seq_one_letter_code
_entity_poly.pdbx_strand_id
1 'polypeptide(L)'
;MRIDAHGHGMHADRDAQGRFLPPLRHGWVAGPQTPQDYVEGCRQRGVDGVVLLDPADVAFDLKKIFGDFVIPVPMVDIDAITPPEIDALLSRGAAGIKFICPMRSYADHAYFPLYDVIRSRGALAVFHTGYLSDVLFRPGALMARTGIVNITDMRPATLDHIARSFPDLKMLMAHFGNPWFEEAWNAMRNHKNLYADISGGTAHRRAMAMWTQLFTLNERPDYASIGKLCFASDSSFCFQGVYDFAGHIDFYERFYDAMKVPAELRDQVDRGNILALVRRGK
;
A
#
# COMPACT_ATOMS: atom_id res chain seq x y z
N MET A 1 14.17 -4.54 11.97
CA MET A 1 13.45 -3.26 11.87
C MET A 1 12.71 -3.22 10.54
N ARG A 2 11.39 -3.03 10.54
CA ARG A 2 10.54 -3.00 9.35
C ARG A 2 9.84 -1.66 9.20
N ILE A 3 9.50 -1.31 7.98
CA ILE A 3 8.56 -0.21 7.67
C ILE A 3 7.39 -0.83 6.90
N ASP A 4 6.19 -0.72 7.46
CA ASP A 4 4.98 -1.18 6.79
C ASP A 4 4.65 -0.23 5.63
N ALA A 5 4.72 -0.74 4.41
CA ALA A 5 4.48 0.06 3.20
C ALA A 5 2.98 0.33 2.93
N HIS A 6 2.08 -0.24 3.74
CA HIS A 6 0.64 -0.15 3.52
C HIS A 6 -0.14 -0.27 4.83
N GLY A 7 -0.47 0.86 5.42
CA GLY A 7 -1.31 0.93 6.61
C GLY A 7 -2.43 1.96 6.48
N HIS A 8 -3.45 1.80 7.31
CA HIS A 8 -4.64 2.65 7.33
C HIS A 8 -4.99 3.13 8.74
N GLY A 9 -5.47 4.37 8.85
CA GLY A 9 -6.03 4.95 10.06
C GLY A 9 -7.52 5.34 9.93
N MET A 10 -8.14 5.02 8.77
CA MET A 10 -9.47 5.50 8.38
C MET A 10 -10.61 5.07 9.32
N HIS A 11 -10.39 4.07 10.15
CA HIS A 11 -11.38 3.63 11.16
C HIS A 11 -11.15 4.29 12.52
N ALA A 12 -10.23 5.25 12.60
CA ALA A 12 -10.03 6.06 13.78
C ALA A 12 -11.10 7.17 13.84
N ASP A 13 -12.35 6.79 14.11
CA ASP A 13 -13.43 7.76 14.35
C ASP A 13 -13.03 8.72 15.47
N ARG A 14 -13.49 9.95 15.38
CA ARG A 14 -13.22 11.00 16.35
C ARG A 14 -14.51 11.50 16.99
N ASP A 15 -14.43 11.83 18.28
CA ASP A 15 -15.50 12.57 18.96
C ASP A 15 -15.51 14.05 18.54
N ALA A 16 -16.51 14.78 19.05
CA ALA A 16 -16.66 16.22 18.79
C ALA A 16 -15.45 17.06 19.26
N GLN A 17 -14.60 16.54 20.13
CA GLN A 17 -13.36 17.14 20.61
C GLN A 17 -12.13 16.69 19.81
N GLY A 18 -12.31 15.92 18.73
CA GLY A 18 -11.24 15.40 17.88
C GLY A 18 -10.43 14.25 18.48
N ARG A 19 -10.86 13.65 19.58
CA ARG A 19 -10.22 12.49 20.22
C ARG A 19 -10.64 11.22 19.50
N PHE A 20 -9.70 10.29 19.32
CA PHE A 20 -10.01 8.99 18.71
C PHE A 20 -11.01 8.20 19.54
N LEU A 21 -12.08 7.76 18.91
CA LEU A 21 -13.06 6.87 19.53
C LEU A 21 -12.52 5.42 19.53
N PRO A 22 -12.90 4.62 20.53
CA PRO A 22 -12.62 3.18 20.47
C PRO A 22 -13.33 2.59 19.24
N PRO A 23 -12.69 1.60 18.56
CA PRO A 23 -13.24 1.00 17.36
C PRO A 23 -14.62 0.42 17.62
N LEU A 24 -15.56 0.67 16.71
CA LEU A 24 -16.86 0.02 16.74
C LEU A 24 -16.65 -1.50 16.70
N ARG A 25 -17.17 -2.20 17.70
CA ARG A 25 -17.11 -3.66 17.77
C ARG A 25 -18.02 -4.27 16.70
N HIS A 26 -17.48 -4.45 15.53
CA HIS A 26 -18.12 -5.30 14.53
C HIS A 26 -17.67 -6.74 14.78
N GLY A 27 -18.17 -7.46 15.76
CA GLY A 27 -18.10 -8.92 15.92
C GLY A 27 -16.78 -9.65 15.61
N TRP A 28 -15.73 -8.98 15.24
CA TRP A 28 -14.43 -9.43 14.80
C TRP A 28 -13.41 -9.09 15.88
N VAL A 29 -12.42 -9.92 16.04
CA VAL A 29 -11.40 -9.93 17.10
C VAL A 29 -11.03 -8.53 17.62
N ALA A 30 -10.88 -8.40 18.94
CA ALA A 30 -10.46 -7.15 19.58
C ALA A 30 -9.13 -6.66 19.00
N GLY A 31 -9.20 -5.64 18.15
CA GLY A 31 -8.03 -4.92 17.65
C GLY A 31 -7.50 -3.92 18.67
N PRO A 32 -6.44 -3.16 18.31
CA PRO A 32 -5.97 -2.05 19.11
C PRO A 32 -7.11 -1.13 19.52
N GLN A 33 -7.11 -0.70 20.77
CA GLN A 33 -8.18 0.15 21.30
C GLN A 33 -8.02 1.61 20.81
N THR A 34 -6.78 2.00 20.52
CA THR A 34 -6.42 3.36 20.09
C THR A 34 -5.30 3.31 19.04
N PRO A 35 -5.10 4.39 18.27
CA PRO A 35 -3.91 4.51 17.41
C PRO A 35 -2.59 4.37 18.17
N GLN A 36 -2.56 4.78 19.45
CA GLN A 36 -1.38 4.61 20.31
C GLN A 36 -1.06 3.13 20.57
N ASP A 37 -2.09 2.32 20.89
CA ASP A 37 -1.93 0.89 21.11
C ASP A 37 -1.43 0.17 19.84
N TYR A 38 -1.90 0.64 18.66
CA TYR A 38 -1.41 0.13 17.39
C TYR A 38 0.08 0.42 17.19
N VAL A 39 0.50 1.67 17.37
CA VAL A 39 1.90 2.08 17.24
C VAL A 39 2.81 1.29 18.19
N GLU A 40 2.38 1.13 19.42
CA GLU A 40 3.10 0.34 20.42
C GLU A 40 3.18 -1.15 20.02
N GLY A 41 2.06 -1.73 19.60
CA GLY A 41 2.00 -3.10 19.10
C GLY A 41 2.87 -3.35 17.86
N CYS A 42 2.96 -2.37 16.96
CA CYS A 42 3.89 -2.41 15.83
C CYS A 42 5.35 -2.44 16.31
N ARG A 43 5.73 -1.51 17.18
CA ARG A 43 7.10 -1.42 17.71
C ARG A 43 7.53 -2.68 18.46
N GLN A 44 6.65 -3.25 19.27
CA GLN A 44 6.89 -4.52 19.96
C GLN A 44 7.18 -5.69 19.00
N ARG A 45 6.74 -5.57 17.74
CA ARG A 45 6.96 -6.57 16.68
C ARG A 45 8.04 -6.17 15.68
N GLY A 46 8.82 -5.12 15.98
CA GLY A 46 9.93 -4.66 15.15
C GLY A 46 9.48 -3.90 13.89
N VAL A 47 8.26 -3.32 13.92
CA VAL A 47 7.79 -2.39 12.88
C VAL A 47 7.84 -0.98 13.42
N ASP A 48 8.72 -0.16 12.84
CA ASP A 48 9.12 1.15 13.35
C ASP A 48 8.56 2.32 12.55
N GLY A 49 7.73 2.03 11.54
CA GLY A 49 7.05 3.05 10.76
C GLY A 49 6.01 2.46 9.83
N VAL A 50 5.09 3.32 9.37
CA VAL A 50 4.02 2.98 8.46
C VAL A 50 3.85 4.04 7.38
N VAL A 51 3.71 3.59 6.14
CA VAL A 51 3.19 4.42 5.04
C VAL A 51 1.67 4.43 5.15
N LEU A 52 1.12 5.58 5.50
CA LEU A 52 -0.30 5.73 5.80
C LEU A 52 -1.07 6.19 4.57
N LEU A 53 -1.95 5.30 4.09
CA LEU A 53 -2.70 5.44 2.83
C LEU A 53 -4.15 5.82 3.09
N ASP A 54 -4.37 7.02 3.65
CA ASP A 54 -5.68 7.53 4.05
C ASP A 54 -5.97 8.92 3.48
N PRO A 55 -7.19 9.46 3.64
CA PRO A 55 -7.45 10.85 3.32
C PRO A 55 -6.44 11.81 3.94
N ALA A 56 -6.19 12.92 3.26
CA ALA A 56 -5.11 13.83 3.60
C ALA A 56 -5.18 14.36 5.04
N ASP A 57 -6.37 14.67 5.53
CA ASP A 57 -6.62 15.13 6.91
C ASP A 57 -6.20 14.07 7.94
N VAL A 58 -6.63 12.82 7.74
CA VAL A 58 -6.28 11.70 8.62
C VAL A 58 -4.77 11.45 8.58
N ALA A 59 -4.18 11.35 7.37
CA ALA A 59 -2.76 11.04 7.21
C ALA A 59 -1.85 12.11 7.84
N PHE A 60 -2.16 13.38 7.65
CA PHE A 60 -1.37 14.47 8.22
C PHE A 60 -1.60 14.66 9.72
N ASP A 61 -2.81 14.44 10.22
CA ASP A 61 -3.09 14.52 11.65
C ASP A 61 -2.36 13.41 12.41
N LEU A 62 -2.37 12.17 11.90
CA LEU A 62 -1.64 11.06 12.50
C LEU A 62 -0.12 11.27 12.39
N LYS A 63 0.38 11.86 11.29
CA LYS A 63 1.77 12.30 11.19
C LYS A 63 2.13 13.32 12.25
N LYS A 64 1.27 14.28 12.54
CA LYS A 64 1.48 15.28 13.59
C LYS A 64 1.56 14.66 14.99
N ILE A 65 0.76 13.60 15.24
CA ILE A 65 0.71 12.91 16.54
C ILE A 65 1.90 11.96 16.73
N PHE A 66 2.21 11.15 15.73
CA PHE A 66 3.17 10.05 15.83
C PHE A 66 4.53 10.31 15.17
N GLY A 67 4.75 11.52 14.67
CA GLY A 67 6.03 11.94 14.12
C GLY A 67 6.53 11.01 13.01
N ASP A 68 7.80 10.60 13.10
CA ASP A 68 8.44 9.83 12.03
C ASP A 68 7.95 8.39 11.89
N PHE A 69 7.13 7.91 12.82
CA PHE A 69 6.45 6.63 12.68
C PHE A 69 5.47 6.63 11.49
N VAL A 70 4.85 7.78 11.17
CA VAL A 70 3.88 7.91 10.07
C VAL A 70 4.51 8.61 8.88
N ILE A 71 4.42 7.98 7.72
CA ILE A 71 4.80 8.53 6.42
C ILE A 71 3.52 8.78 5.62
N PRO A 72 3.06 10.02 5.46
CA PRO A 72 1.78 10.31 4.82
C PRO A 72 1.84 10.13 3.29
N VAL A 73 0.96 9.29 2.76
CA VAL A 73 0.71 9.10 1.33
C VAL A 73 -0.80 9.20 1.12
N PRO A 74 -1.35 10.42 1.01
CA PRO A 74 -2.78 10.66 0.92
C PRO A 74 -3.48 9.85 -0.17
N MET A 75 -4.60 9.22 0.20
CA MET A 75 -5.52 8.59 -0.72
C MET A 75 -6.46 9.64 -1.31
N VAL A 76 -6.59 9.66 -2.62
CA VAL A 76 -7.36 10.65 -3.35
C VAL A 76 -8.31 10.00 -4.36
N ASP A 77 -9.36 10.72 -4.68
CA ASP A 77 -10.22 10.39 -5.82
C ASP A 77 -9.54 10.78 -7.12
N ILE A 78 -9.04 9.79 -7.88
CA ILE A 78 -8.30 10.00 -9.11
C ILE A 78 -9.14 10.69 -10.20
N ASP A 79 -10.46 10.51 -10.18
CA ASP A 79 -11.38 11.09 -11.17
C ASP A 79 -11.76 12.54 -10.88
N ALA A 80 -11.52 13.01 -9.65
CA ALA A 80 -11.89 14.34 -9.20
C ALA A 80 -10.69 15.24 -8.94
N ILE A 81 -9.55 14.68 -8.48
CA ILE A 81 -8.37 15.45 -8.12
C ILE A 81 -7.70 16.09 -9.33
N THR A 82 -7.16 17.27 -9.16
CA THR A 82 -6.44 18.02 -10.19
C THR A 82 -4.92 18.01 -9.97
N PRO A 83 -4.10 18.23 -11.01
CA PRO A 83 -2.65 18.34 -10.86
C PRO A 83 -2.20 19.39 -9.82
N PRO A 84 -2.78 20.62 -9.74
CA PRO A 84 -2.44 21.57 -8.67
C PRO A 84 -2.73 21.08 -7.26
N GLU A 85 -3.82 20.32 -7.06
CA GLU A 85 -4.15 19.76 -5.75
C GLU A 85 -3.16 18.67 -5.34
N ILE A 86 -2.73 17.81 -6.26
CA ILE A 86 -1.63 16.87 -6.01
C ILE A 86 -0.36 17.62 -5.61
N ASP A 87 0.00 18.66 -6.35
CA ASP A 87 1.16 19.49 -6.05
C ASP A 87 1.09 20.12 -4.65
N ALA A 88 -0.10 20.60 -4.26
CA ALA A 88 -0.35 21.13 -2.92
C ALA A 88 -0.17 20.08 -1.82
N LEU A 89 -0.68 18.86 -2.01
CA LEU A 89 -0.49 17.75 -1.06
C LEU A 89 1.00 17.39 -0.90
N LEU A 90 1.72 17.28 -2.00
CA LEU A 90 3.15 17.02 -2.00
C LEU A 90 3.94 18.17 -1.35
N SER A 91 3.57 19.42 -1.61
CA SER A 91 4.19 20.61 -0.97
C SER A 91 3.94 20.66 0.54
N ARG A 92 2.79 20.18 1.00
CA ARG A 92 2.45 20.03 2.43
C ARG A 92 3.26 18.94 3.14
N GLY A 93 3.96 18.06 2.41
CA GLY A 93 4.83 17.03 2.99
C GLY A 93 4.37 15.60 2.77
N ALA A 94 3.40 15.35 1.88
CA ALA A 94 3.08 14.01 1.46
C ALA A 94 4.30 13.36 0.77
N ALA A 95 4.59 12.10 1.08
CA ALA A 95 5.67 11.35 0.45
C ALA A 95 5.26 10.76 -0.90
N GLY A 96 3.96 10.70 -1.15
CA GLY A 96 3.37 10.18 -2.38
C GLY A 96 1.86 10.37 -2.40
N ILE A 97 1.20 9.73 -3.36
CA ILE A 97 -0.25 9.74 -3.56
C ILE A 97 -0.75 8.32 -3.76
N LYS A 98 -1.87 7.95 -3.11
CA LYS A 98 -2.56 6.66 -3.27
C LYS A 98 -3.79 6.83 -4.16
N PHE A 99 -3.92 5.94 -5.14
CA PHE A 99 -5.08 5.81 -6.02
C PHE A 99 -5.83 4.51 -5.77
N ILE A 100 -7.16 4.59 -5.79
CA ILE A 100 -8.07 3.46 -5.64
C ILE A 100 -9.39 3.78 -6.35
N CYS A 101 -10.12 2.77 -6.81
CA CYS A 101 -11.45 2.88 -7.40
C CYS A 101 -11.55 3.87 -8.57
N PRO A 102 -10.70 3.79 -9.59
CA PRO A 102 -10.82 4.65 -10.76
C PRO A 102 -12.08 4.30 -11.55
N MET A 103 -12.68 5.28 -12.22
CA MET A 103 -13.79 5.09 -13.16
C MET A 103 -13.33 4.71 -14.57
N ARG A 104 -12.04 4.65 -14.81
CA ARG A 104 -11.36 4.26 -16.05
C ARG A 104 -10.11 3.49 -15.69
N SER A 105 -9.56 2.78 -16.67
CA SER A 105 -8.24 2.17 -16.49
C SER A 105 -7.22 3.16 -15.95
N TYR A 106 -6.39 2.75 -14.98
CA TYR A 106 -5.24 3.57 -14.57
C TYR A 106 -4.36 4.00 -15.74
N ALA A 107 -4.36 3.23 -16.83
CA ALA A 107 -3.62 3.55 -18.06
C ALA A 107 -4.32 4.57 -18.97
N ASP A 108 -5.48 5.11 -18.59
CA ASP A 108 -6.14 6.15 -19.36
C ASP A 108 -5.30 7.44 -19.36
N HIS A 109 -5.09 7.99 -20.54
CA HIS A 109 -4.28 9.21 -20.72
C HIS A 109 -4.83 10.43 -19.98
N ALA A 110 -6.11 10.44 -19.63
CA ALA A 110 -6.71 11.49 -18.82
C ALA A 110 -6.06 11.63 -17.43
N TYR A 111 -5.45 10.55 -16.90
CA TYR A 111 -4.73 10.56 -15.62
C TYR A 111 -3.25 10.93 -15.74
N PHE A 112 -2.68 10.92 -16.94
CA PHE A 112 -1.26 11.18 -17.16
C PHE A 112 -0.75 12.51 -16.58
N PRO A 113 -1.53 13.63 -16.64
CA PRO A 113 -1.13 14.87 -15.98
C PRO A 113 -0.93 14.74 -14.46
N LEU A 114 -1.70 13.85 -13.80
CA LEU A 114 -1.55 13.58 -12.37
C LEU A 114 -0.23 12.84 -12.10
N TYR A 115 0.08 11.83 -12.91
CA TYR A 115 1.32 11.05 -12.80
C TYR A 115 2.56 11.89 -13.09
N ASP A 116 2.46 12.83 -14.04
CA ASP A 116 3.56 13.73 -14.37
C ASP A 116 3.93 14.67 -13.22
N VAL A 117 2.93 15.20 -12.48
CA VAL A 117 3.20 15.98 -11.27
C VAL A 117 3.89 15.14 -10.21
N ILE A 118 3.40 13.93 -9.93
CA ILE A 118 4.00 13.04 -8.92
C ILE A 118 5.45 12.71 -9.31
N ARG A 119 5.69 12.35 -10.58
CA ARG A 119 7.00 12.07 -11.14
C ARG A 119 7.95 13.27 -11.00
N SER A 120 7.49 14.46 -11.40
CA SER A 120 8.31 15.70 -11.38
C SER A 120 8.74 16.09 -9.96
N ARG A 121 7.95 15.71 -8.95
CA ARG A 121 8.25 15.90 -7.52
C ARG A 121 9.08 14.75 -6.92
N GLY A 122 9.44 13.73 -7.72
CA GLY A 122 10.15 12.54 -7.24
C GLY A 122 9.39 11.76 -6.17
N ALA A 123 8.06 11.91 -6.14
CA ALA A 123 7.17 11.32 -5.15
C ALA A 123 6.70 9.92 -5.57
N LEU A 124 6.11 9.18 -4.63
CA LEU A 124 5.59 7.83 -4.83
C LEU A 124 4.15 7.86 -5.33
N ALA A 125 3.83 7.06 -6.36
CA ALA A 125 2.46 6.73 -6.74
C ALA A 125 2.13 5.30 -6.25
N VAL A 126 1.10 5.16 -5.42
CA VAL A 126 0.61 3.86 -4.93
C VAL A 126 -0.71 3.55 -5.61
N PHE A 127 -0.80 2.40 -6.23
CA PHE A 127 -1.99 1.94 -6.95
C PHE A 127 -2.61 0.74 -6.25
N HIS A 128 -3.89 0.86 -5.86
CA HIS A 128 -4.65 -0.32 -5.46
C HIS A 128 -4.79 -1.25 -6.67
N THR A 129 -4.51 -2.53 -6.49
CA THR A 129 -4.71 -3.53 -7.54
C THR A 129 -5.44 -4.75 -6.98
N GLY A 130 -6.26 -5.39 -7.81
CA GLY A 130 -7.03 -6.55 -7.39
C GLY A 130 -8.45 -6.22 -6.94
N TYR A 131 -9.06 -7.18 -6.25
CA TYR A 131 -10.45 -7.09 -5.83
C TYR A 131 -10.63 -6.13 -4.64
N LEU A 132 -11.77 -5.46 -4.61
CA LEU A 132 -12.18 -4.56 -3.54
C LEU A 132 -13.07 -5.28 -2.53
N SER A 133 -12.98 -4.86 -1.27
CA SER A 133 -13.95 -5.26 -0.25
C SER A 133 -15.25 -4.48 -0.41
N ASP A 134 -16.40 -5.15 -0.20
CA ASP A 134 -17.72 -4.52 -0.17
C ASP A 134 -17.86 -3.40 0.88
N VAL A 135 -17.03 -3.41 1.90
CA VAL A 135 -17.00 -2.41 2.97
C VAL A 135 -16.74 -1.01 2.41
N LEU A 136 -15.96 -0.89 1.33
CA LEU A 136 -15.63 0.38 0.71
C LEU A 136 -16.83 1.05 0.00
N PHE A 137 -17.89 0.28 -0.29
CA PHE A 137 -19.06 0.75 -1.03
C PHE A 137 -20.30 0.94 -0.14
N ARG A 138 -20.18 0.78 1.18
CA ARG A 138 -21.31 0.99 2.10
C ARG A 138 -21.65 2.48 2.22
N PRO A 139 -22.92 2.82 2.45
CA PRO A 139 -23.32 4.20 2.72
C PRO A 139 -22.46 4.80 3.84
N GLY A 140 -21.88 5.97 3.59
CA GLY A 140 -20.96 6.63 4.52
C GLY A 140 -19.51 6.20 4.46
N ALA A 141 -19.16 5.17 3.64
CA ALA A 141 -17.78 4.84 3.36
C ALA A 141 -17.12 5.91 2.47
N LEU A 142 -15.80 6.03 2.59
CA LEU A 142 -14.98 7.01 1.89
C LEU A 142 -15.20 7.02 0.37
N MET A 143 -15.54 5.87 -0.20
CA MET A 143 -15.69 5.63 -1.63
C MET A 143 -17.13 5.18 -1.97
N ALA A 144 -18.12 5.97 -1.57
CA ALA A 144 -19.55 5.67 -1.81
C ALA A 144 -19.97 5.60 -3.30
N ARG A 145 -19.03 5.39 -4.21
CA ARG A 145 -19.25 5.21 -5.65
C ARG A 145 -19.71 3.78 -5.93
N THR A 146 -20.99 3.55 -5.75
CA THR A 146 -21.61 2.26 -6.01
C THR A 146 -21.76 1.99 -7.50
N GLY A 147 -21.34 0.81 -7.96
CA GLY A 147 -21.76 0.23 -9.23
C GLY A 147 -21.04 0.71 -10.49
N ILE A 148 -20.07 1.63 -10.41
CA ILE A 148 -19.38 2.19 -11.57
C ILE A 148 -17.94 1.69 -11.69
N VAL A 149 -17.33 1.27 -10.58
CA VAL A 149 -15.93 0.82 -10.58
C VAL A 149 -15.81 -0.54 -11.22
N ASN A 150 -15.08 -0.60 -12.32
CA ASN A 150 -14.74 -1.86 -12.97
C ASN A 150 -13.39 -2.35 -12.43
N ILE A 151 -13.39 -3.50 -11.80
CA ILE A 151 -12.19 -4.10 -11.22
C ILE A 151 -11.07 -4.33 -12.24
N THR A 152 -11.39 -4.51 -13.52
CA THR A 152 -10.40 -4.66 -14.58
C THR A 152 -9.57 -3.40 -14.80
N ASP A 153 -10.08 -2.24 -14.39
CA ASP A 153 -9.37 -0.95 -14.49
C ASP A 153 -8.23 -0.83 -13.46
N MET A 154 -8.21 -1.74 -12.48
CA MET A 154 -7.19 -1.87 -11.44
C MET A 154 -6.32 -3.14 -11.60
N ARG A 155 -6.31 -3.76 -12.78
CA ARG A 155 -5.43 -4.91 -13.04
C ARG A 155 -3.97 -4.50 -13.11
N PRO A 156 -3.04 -5.36 -12.68
CA PRO A 156 -1.60 -5.09 -12.78
C PRO A 156 -1.12 -4.72 -14.19
N ALA A 157 -1.71 -5.27 -15.24
CA ALA A 157 -1.40 -4.95 -16.64
C ALA A 157 -1.56 -3.45 -16.96
N THR A 158 -2.46 -2.74 -16.27
CA THR A 158 -2.62 -1.28 -16.47
C THR A 158 -1.37 -0.52 -16.02
N LEU A 159 -0.65 -1.03 -15.02
CA LEU A 159 0.57 -0.42 -14.48
C LEU A 159 1.77 -0.63 -15.42
N ASP A 160 1.80 -1.68 -16.23
CA ASP A 160 2.81 -1.90 -17.25
C ASP A 160 2.87 -0.73 -18.25
N HIS A 161 1.71 -0.24 -18.71
CA HIS A 161 1.64 0.91 -19.61
C HIS A 161 2.14 2.20 -18.94
N ILE A 162 1.73 2.45 -17.68
CA ILE A 162 2.18 3.63 -16.94
C ILE A 162 3.69 3.58 -16.69
N ALA A 163 4.22 2.43 -16.27
CA ALA A 163 5.64 2.27 -15.98
C ALA A 163 6.53 2.53 -17.21
N ARG A 164 6.05 2.16 -18.40
CA ARG A 164 6.73 2.48 -19.68
C ARG A 164 6.61 3.95 -20.06
N SER A 165 5.44 4.55 -19.85
CA SER A 165 5.19 5.95 -20.19
C SER A 165 5.94 6.92 -19.28
N PHE A 166 6.17 6.52 -18.02
CA PHE A 166 6.82 7.30 -16.97
C PHE A 166 7.96 6.50 -16.30
N PRO A 167 9.10 6.28 -16.97
CA PRO A 167 10.17 5.40 -16.48
C PRO A 167 10.84 5.88 -15.18
N ASP A 168 10.65 7.14 -14.80
CA ASP A 168 11.17 7.75 -13.59
C ASP A 168 10.09 7.94 -12.49
N LEU A 169 8.84 7.59 -12.75
CA LEU A 169 7.79 7.57 -11.75
C LEU A 169 8.03 6.40 -10.79
N LYS A 170 8.17 6.67 -9.52
CA LYS A 170 8.23 5.64 -8.48
C LYS A 170 6.84 5.07 -8.26
N MET A 171 6.67 3.78 -8.42
CA MET A 171 5.37 3.12 -8.37
C MET A 171 5.37 1.97 -7.37
N LEU A 172 4.30 1.87 -6.57
CA LEU A 172 4.02 0.72 -5.70
C LEU A 172 2.65 0.14 -6.08
N MET A 173 2.65 -1.12 -6.47
CA MET A 173 1.47 -1.93 -6.73
C MET A 173 1.02 -2.57 -5.41
N ALA A 174 -0.09 -2.12 -4.86
CA ALA A 174 -0.64 -2.66 -3.63
C ALA A 174 -1.35 -4.00 -3.89
N HIS A 175 -1.27 -4.92 -2.89
CA HIS A 175 -1.95 -6.23 -2.86
C HIS A 175 -1.51 -7.22 -3.93
N PHE A 176 -0.39 -6.99 -4.60
CA PHE A 176 0.17 -7.88 -5.63
C PHE A 176 -0.88 -8.35 -6.66
N GLY A 177 -1.80 -7.45 -7.05
CA GLY A 177 -2.82 -7.75 -8.06
C GLY A 177 -3.84 -8.82 -7.69
N ASN A 178 -4.00 -9.18 -6.42
CA ASN A 178 -4.84 -10.29 -5.95
C ASN A 178 -6.23 -10.33 -6.64
N PRO A 179 -6.56 -11.37 -7.48
CA PRO A 179 -5.87 -12.66 -7.63
C PRO A 179 -4.95 -12.80 -8.86
N TRP A 180 -4.64 -11.74 -9.61
CA TRP A 180 -3.85 -11.79 -10.85
C TRP A 180 -2.33 -11.78 -10.57
N PHE A 181 -1.86 -12.74 -9.77
CA PHE A 181 -0.49 -12.77 -9.25
C PHE A 181 0.59 -12.91 -10.32
N GLU A 182 0.37 -13.72 -11.37
CA GLU A 182 1.32 -13.86 -12.48
C GLU A 182 1.43 -12.58 -13.30
N GLU A 183 0.31 -11.88 -13.51
CA GLU A 183 0.31 -10.58 -14.19
C GLU A 183 1.07 -9.54 -13.38
N ALA A 184 0.85 -9.50 -12.06
CA ALA A 184 1.55 -8.63 -11.13
C ALA A 184 3.06 -8.88 -11.13
N TRP A 185 3.47 -10.15 -11.05
CA TRP A 185 4.86 -10.54 -11.10
C TRP A 185 5.53 -10.12 -12.42
N ASN A 186 4.87 -10.37 -13.57
CA ASN A 186 5.38 -9.98 -14.87
C ASN A 186 5.51 -8.44 -14.99
N ALA A 187 4.50 -7.69 -14.59
CA ALA A 187 4.55 -6.22 -14.62
C ALA A 187 5.70 -5.70 -13.75
N MET A 188 5.79 -6.16 -12.51
CA MET A 188 6.85 -5.74 -11.58
C MET A 188 8.25 -6.11 -12.10
N ARG A 189 8.41 -7.33 -12.62
CA ARG A 189 9.69 -7.83 -13.08
C ARG A 189 10.25 -7.05 -14.28
N ASN A 190 9.38 -6.61 -15.18
CA ASN A 190 9.79 -5.95 -16.42
C ASN A 190 10.10 -4.45 -16.25
N HIS A 191 9.72 -3.81 -15.15
CA HIS A 191 9.88 -2.36 -14.97
C HIS A 191 10.69 -2.02 -13.73
N LYS A 192 11.84 -1.34 -13.90
CA LYS A 192 12.73 -0.93 -12.79
C LYS A 192 12.05 -0.04 -11.75
N ASN A 193 11.04 0.70 -12.14
CA ASN A 193 10.31 1.72 -11.36
C ASN A 193 9.02 1.21 -10.72
N LEU A 194 8.63 -0.05 -10.93
CA LEU A 194 7.45 -0.67 -10.36
C LEU A 194 7.84 -1.69 -9.28
N TYR A 195 7.42 -1.41 -8.05
CA TYR A 195 7.53 -2.26 -6.87
C TYR A 195 6.16 -2.80 -6.48
N ALA A 196 6.10 -3.77 -5.57
CA ALA A 196 4.83 -4.31 -5.11
C ALA A 196 4.84 -4.68 -3.63
N ASP A 197 3.66 -4.74 -3.03
CA ASP A 197 3.46 -5.33 -1.71
C ASP A 197 2.50 -6.52 -1.76
N ILE A 198 2.68 -7.47 -0.83
CA ILE A 198 1.77 -8.61 -0.63
C ILE A 198 0.98 -8.34 0.64
N SER A 199 0.10 -7.35 0.59
CA SER A 199 -0.72 -6.92 1.72
C SER A 199 -2.19 -7.23 1.52
N GLY A 200 -2.96 -7.14 2.58
CA GLY A 200 -4.41 -7.16 2.58
C GLY A 200 -5.08 -8.44 2.07
N GLY A 201 -6.38 -8.44 2.16
CA GLY A 201 -7.23 -9.47 1.60
C GLY A 201 -6.85 -10.90 2.00
N THR A 202 -6.72 -11.78 1.02
CA THR A 202 -6.42 -13.20 1.22
C THR A 202 -5.03 -13.60 0.71
N ALA A 203 -4.22 -12.67 0.19
CA ALA A 203 -2.95 -12.99 -0.47
C ALA A 203 -2.00 -13.74 0.49
N HIS A 204 -1.75 -13.20 1.68
CA HIS A 204 -0.88 -13.80 2.70
C HIS A 204 -1.40 -15.14 3.25
N ARG A 205 -2.69 -15.48 3.03
CA ARG A 205 -3.31 -16.74 3.47
C ARG A 205 -3.26 -17.84 2.42
N ARG A 206 -2.75 -17.55 1.22
CA ARG A 206 -2.55 -18.55 0.17
C ARG A 206 -1.44 -19.53 0.56
N ALA A 207 -1.50 -20.73 -0.01
CA ALA A 207 -0.47 -21.74 0.21
C ALA A 207 0.92 -21.19 -0.16
N MET A 208 1.91 -21.39 0.70
CA MET A 208 3.30 -20.95 0.44
C MET A 208 3.85 -21.53 -0.87
N ALA A 209 3.45 -22.76 -1.24
CA ALA A 209 3.83 -23.37 -2.50
C ALA A 209 3.47 -22.54 -3.74
N MET A 210 2.33 -21.83 -3.70
CA MET A 210 1.95 -20.91 -4.79
C MET A 210 2.95 -19.75 -4.91
N TRP A 211 3.33 -19.15 -3.79
CA TRP A 211 4.28 -18.03 -3.76
C TRP A 211 5.69 -18.46 -4.18
N THR A 212 6.16 -19.61 -3.67
CA THR A 212 7.48 -20.13 -4.05
C THR A 212 7.53 -20.49 -5.53
N GLN A 213 6.47 -21.06 -6.08
CA GLN A 213 6.40 -21.34 -7.52
C GLN A 213 6.45 -20.05 -8.33
N LEU A 214 5.68 -19.02 -7.93
CA LEU A 214 5.60 -17.74 -8.64
C LEU A 214 6.96 -17.01 -8.68
N PHE A 215 7.73 -17.09 -7.59
CA PHE A 215 9.05 -16.45 -7.47
C PHE A 215 10.21 -17.40 -7.76
N THR A 216 9.96 -18.46 -8.54
CA THR A 216 11.02 -19.40 -9.00
C THR A 216 11.15 -19.36 -10.51
N LEU A 217 12.37 -19.15 -10.99
CA LEU A 217 12.73 -19.20 -12.40
C LEU A 217 13.86 -20.19 -12.61
N ASN A 218 13.73 -21.08 -13.59
CA ASN A 218 14.75 -22.11 -13.89
C ASN A 218 15.19 -22.85 -12.61
N GLU A 219 14.21 -23.27 -11.80
CA GLU A 219 14.41 -24.00 -10.53
C GLU A 219 15.19 -23.24 -9.45
N ARG A 220 15.32 -21.92 -9.59
CA ARG A 220 16.03 -21.06 -8.64
C ARG A 220 15.15 -19.88 -8.19
N PRO A 221 15.34 -19.39 -6.95
CA PRO A 221 14.68 -18.18 -6.48
C PRO A 221 14.98 -16.99 -7.40
N ASP A 222 13.92 -16.27 -7.81
CA ASP A 222 14.05 -15.01 -8.56
C ASP A 222 14.29 -13.85 -7.58
N TYR A 223 15.50 -13.76 -7.06
CA TYR A 223 15.88 -12.70 -6.12
C TYR A 223 15.76 -11.29 -6.71
N ALA A 224 15.82 -11.15 -8.03
CA ALA A 224 15.62 -9.86 -8.68
C ALA A 224 14.17 -9.36 -8.50
N SER A 225 13.19 -10.25 -8.63
CA SER A 225 11.78 -9.91 -8.36
C SER A 225 11.48 -9.82 -6.86
N ILE A 226 12.01 -10.73 -6.04
CA ILE A 226 11.87 -10.67 -4.58
C ILE A 226 12.39 -9.33 -4.05
N GLY A 227 13.53 -8.86 -4.55
CA GLY A 227 14.13 -7.58 -4.16
C GLY A 227 13.33 -6.34 -4.54
N LYS A 228 12.19 -6.49 -5.21
CA LYS A 228 11.26 -5.40 -5.53
C LYS A 228 9.97 -5.44 -4.69
N LEU A 229 9.87 -6.38 -3.77
CA LEU A 229 8.80 -6.40 -2.79
C LEU A 229 9.04 -5.34 -1.70
N CYS A 230 7.95 -4.85 -1.13
CA CYS A 230 7.95 -4.07 0.10
C CYS A 230 7.14 -4.82 1.16
N PHE A 231 7.66 -4.93 2.38
CA PHE A 231 6.88 -5.44 3.49
C PHE A 231 5.65 -4.56 3.70
N ALA A 232 4.47 -5.18 3.83
CA ALA A 232 3.22 -4.45 4.04
C ALA A 232 2.14 -5.36 4.64
N SER A 233 1.20 -4.76 5.38
CA SER A 233 0.14 -5.49 6.06
C SER A 233 -1.28 -5.13 5.64
N ASP A 234 -1.53 -3.90 5.19
CA ASP A 234 -2.87 -3.34 5.03
C ASP A 234 -3.65 -3.27 6.36
N SER A 235 -2.92 -3.18 7.47
CA SER A 235 -3.51 -3.07 8.82
C SER A 235 -4.04 -1.67 9.06
N SER A 236 -4.97 -1.56 10.00
CA SER A 236 -5.55 -0.29 10.43
C SER A 236 -5.21 0.01 11.88
N PHE A 237 -5.03 1.28 12.24
CA PHE A 237 -4.81 1.74 13.61
C PHE A 237 -5.88 1.28 14.61
N CYS A 238 -7.10 1.05 14.14
CA CYS A 238 -8.24 0.74 15.01
C CYS A 238 -8.93 -0.57 14.66
N PHE A 239 -8.37 -1.38 13.76
CA PHE A 239 -9.03 -2.57 13.25
C PHE A 239 -8.06 -3.73 13.08
N GLN A 240 -8.27 -4.80 13.86
CA GLN A 240 -7.70 -6.12 13.61
C GLN A 240 -8.81 -7.06 13.18
N GLY A 241 -8.72 -7.60 11.99
CA GLY A 241 -9.72 -8.51 11.50
C GLY A 241 -9.20 -9.16 10.23
N VAL A 242 -9.77 -8.81 9.08
CA VAL A 242 -9.30 -9.29 7.78
C VAL A 242 -7.84 -8.89 7.52
N TYR A 243 -7.38 -7.82 8.15
CA TYR A 243 -6.03 -7.27 8.04
C TYR A 243 -5.20 -7.66 9.25
N ASP A 244 -4.75 -8.91 9.26
CA ASP A 244 -3.96 -9.49 10.34
C ASP A 244 -2.49 -9.07 10.21
N PHE A 245 -2.12 -8.05 10.95
CA PHE A 245 -0.75 -7.54 11.01
C PHE A 245 0.28 -8.63 11.41
N ALA A 246 -0.01 -9.42 12.43
CA ALA A 246 0.87 -10.50 12.87
C ALA A 246 0.98 -11.61 11.81
N GLY A 247 -0.12 -11.92 11.14
CA GLY A 247 -0.15 -12.89 10.05
C GLY A 247 0.67 -12.47 8.83
N HIS A 248 0.77 -11.17 8.55
CA HIS A 248 1.65 -10.67 7.49
C HIS A 248 3.13 -10.80 7.86
N ILE A 249 3.50 -10.51 9.10
CA ILE A 249 4.87 -10.75 9.58
C ILE A 249 5.24 -12.22 9.41
N ASP A 250 4.39 -13.12 9.93
CA ASP A 250 4.59 -14.58 9.81
C ASP A 250 4.68 -15.03 8.34
N PHE A 251 3.84 -14.48 7.47
CA PHE A 251 3.88 -14.76 6.05
C PHE A 251 5.22 -14.39 5.42
N TYR A 252 5.74 -13.17 5.65
CA TYR A 252 7.02 -12.75 5.08
C TYR A 252 8.19 -13.57 5.62
N GLU A 253 8.21 -13.90 6.92
CA GLU A 253 9.25 -14.76 7.50
C GLU A 253 9.25 -16.15 6.84
N ARG A 254 8.09 -16.80 6.75
CA ARG A 254 7.97 -18.10 6.09
C ARG A 254 8.33 -18.04 4.60
N PHE A 255 7.98 -16.95 3.92
CA PHE A 255 8.36 -16.74 2.53
C PHE A 255 9.88 -16.60 2.37
N TYR A 256 10.52 -15.81 3.24
CA TYR A 256 11.97 -15.66 3.23
C TYR A 256 12.69 -16.98 3.48
N ASP A 257 12.21 -17.78 4.41
CA ASP A 257 12.80 -19.08 4.72
C ASP A 257 12.59 -20.09 3.56
N ALA A 258 11.38 -20.16 3.02
CA ALA A 258 11.07 -21.05 1.89
C ALA A 258 11.89 -20.70 0.64
N MET A 259 12.11 -19.41 0.37
CA MET A 259 12.90 -18.93 -0.76
C MET A 259 14.40 -18.78 -0.43
N LYS A 260 14.83 -19.07 0.80
CA LYS A 260 16.22 -18.88 1.27
C LYS A 260 16.75 -17.48 0.98
N VAL A 261 15.91 -16.46 1.25
CA VAL A 261 16.23 -15.08 0.94
C VAL A 261 17.42 -14.62 1.80
N PRO A 262 18.51 -14.08 1.18
CA PRO A 262 19.66 -13.56 1.93
C PRO A 262 19.28 -12.41 2.87
N ALA A 263 20.03 -12.23 3.95
CA ALA A 263 19.74 -11.22 4.98
C ALA A 263 19.69 -9.79 4.42
N GLU A 264 20.59 -9.44 3.52
CA GLU A 264 20.63 -8.12 2.87
C GLU A 264 19.37 -7.87 2.03
N LEU A 265 18.87 -8.92 1.37
CA LEU A 265 17.67 -8.83 0.55
C LEU A 265 16.41 -8.76 1.43
N ARG A 266 16.39 -9.47 2.58
CA ARG A 266 15.32 -9.32 3.59
C ARG A 266 15.27 -7.87 4.10
N ASP A 267 16.40 -7.27 4.46
CA ASP A 267 16.46 -5.86 4.90
C ASP A 267 15.99 -4.90 3.81
N GLN A 268 16.32 -5.18 2.56
CA GLN A 268 15.82 -4.41 1.42
C GLN A 268 14.30 -4.46 1.30
N VAL A 269 13.68 -5.65 1.41
CA VAL A 269 12.22 -5.83 1.36
C VAL A 269 11.56 -5.26 2.59
N ASP A 270 12.12 -5.50 3.78
CA ASP A 270 11.54 -5.10 5.05
C ASP A 270 11.50 -3.56 5.23
N ARG A 271 12.44 -2.82 4.64
CA ARG A 271 12.51 -1.36 4.78
C ARG A 271 13.22 -0.60 3.65
N GLY A 272 14.26 -1.19 3.07
CA GLY A 272 15.12 -0.47 2.12
C GLY A 272 14.35 0.09 0.94
N ASN A 273 13.51 -0.75 0.33
CA ASN A 273 12.71 -0.37 -0.84
C ASN A 273 11.75 0.78 -0.54
N ILE A 274 10.93 0.62 0.49
CA ILE A 274 9.93 1.65 0.78
C ILE A 274 10.57 2.98 1.20
N LEU A 275 11.65 2.94 1.97
CA LEU A 275 12.38 4.16 2.33
C LEU A 275 12.99 4.87 1.10
N ALA A 276 13.47 4.10 0.11
CA ALA A 276 13.96 4.68 -1.15
C ALA A 276 12.82 5.27 -2.00
N LEU A 277 11.65 4.61 -2.00
CA LEU A 277 10.47 5.06 -2.74
C LEU A 277 9.90 6.37 -2.17
N VAL A 278 9.76 6.47 -0.84
CA VAL A 278 9.18 7.65 -0.17
C VAL A 278 10.16 8.82 -0.04
N ARG A 279 11.46 8.60 -0.24
CA ARG A 279 12.45 9.67 -0.24
C ARG A 279 12.30 10.50 -1.50
N ARG A 280 11.89 11.76 -1.36
CA ARG A 280 11.90 12.70 -2.47
C ARG A 280 13.33 13.18 -2.76
N GLY A 281 13.67 13.34 -4.02
CA GLY A 281 14.91 14.02 -4.42
C GLY A 281 14.92 15.44 -3.85
N LYS A 282 16.13 15.94 -3.54
CA LYS A 282 16.32 17.33 -3.16
C LYS A 282 16.16 18.23 -4.36
#